data_ca9a6ad7e8ae81d52bf3ae7af4aa1ae1
#
_entry.id   ca9a6ad7e8ae81d52bf3ae7af4aa1ae1
#
_cell.length_a   1.000
_cell.length_b   1.000
_cell.length_c   1.000
_cell.angle_alpha   90.00
_cell.angle_beta   90.00
_cell.angle_gamma   90.00
#
_symmetry.space_group_name_H-M   'P 1'
#
loop_
_entity.id
_entity.type
_entity.pdbx_description
1 polymer ?
#
loop_
_entity_poly.entity_id
_entity_poly.type
_entity_poly.pdbx_seq_one_letter_code
_entity_poly.pdbx_strand_id
1 'polypeptide(L)'
;MQNFDYRTPTRLIFGKDVIEELPDVMKQFGKRILLSYGSGSIKKIGLYDKVKDLLKDYEIYELPDIQPNPKYDPSVLDGVKICKEKNIDVILAVGGGSVLDCTKAIAAGAKYEGDPWDLITYKVKAKEALPIVDIITLAATGSEYDAGGVISRTETNDKTGYSDPLLYPAVSFLDPVYTFSVSKKQTAAGCADAMNHIFEQYFCEDSTLLNDGFMESALKSLMINTKKCLENPEDYTARAEMMLCCTYGCNGIYSLGNSESGWPCHGMEHALSAYYDITHGEGLAIITPRWMKHILNEKTVERFVKYGVNVFGIDEKQDKFAIAEQAIDATYKFFESINIPMHLKDVGIDEKRIDEMAKHVAENEGLEEAWAPLLEKDIAEIFRESL
;
A
#
# COMPACT_ATOMS: atom_id res chain seq x y z
N MET A 1 12.00 -22.85 6.06
CA MET A 1 12.47 -21.70 5.24
C MET A 1 12.33 -22.05 3.79
N GLN A 2 11.58 -21.27 3.04
CA GLN A 2 11.37 -21.43 1.59
C GLN A 2 12.58 -20.91 0.79
N ASN A 3 12.75 -21.41 -0.44
CA ASN A 3 13.75 -20.87 -1.36
C ASN A 3 13.24 -19.53 -1.93
N PHE A 4 14.14 -18.58 -2.17
CA PHE A 4 13.79 -17.30 -2.78
C PHE A 4 14.89 -16.81 -3.72
N ASP A 5 14.49 -15.99 -4.68
CA ASP A 5 15.36 -15.14 -5.52
C ASP A 5 14.82 -13.71 -5.39
N TYR A 6 15.62 -12.82 -4.81
CA TYR A 6 15.20 -11.47 -4.44
C TYR A 6 16.07 -10.40 -5.06
N ARG A 7 15.42 -9.46 -5.71
CA ARG A 7 16.06 -8.28 -6.28
C ARG A 7 15.13 -7.08 -6.20
N THR A 8 15.61 -5.99 -5.62
CA THR A 8 14.96 -4.66 -5.69
C THR A 8 15.88 -3.72 -6.45
N PRO A 9 15.56 -3.36 -7.71
CA PRO A 9 16.44 -2.54 -8.55
C PRO A 9 16.33 -1.05 -8.26
N THR A 10 15.32 -0.59 -7.53
CA THR A 10 15.05 0.82 -7.26
C THR A 10 16.17 1.47 -6.44
N ARG A 11 16.71 2.60 -6.93
CA ARG A 11 17.57 3.46 -6.14
C ARG A 11 16.74 4.35 -5.24
N LEU A 12 16.84 4.19 -3.91
CA LEU A 12 16.24 5.10 -2.95
C LEU A 12 17.18 6.28 -2.66
N ILE A 13 16.67 7.50 -2.74
CA ILE A 13 17.34 8.73 -2.34
C ILE A 13 16.56 9.32 -1.18
N PHE A 14 17.06 9.11 0.04
CA PHE A 14 16.34 9.44 1.27
C PHE A 14 17.01 10.58 2.03
N GLY A 15 16.23 11.56 2.46
CA GLY A 15 16.69 12.63 3.33
C GLY A 15 16.06 13.98 3.01
N LYS A 16 16.46 14.99 3.77
CA LYS A 16 15.98 16.35 3.58
C LYS A 16 16.60 16.98 2.33
N ASP A 17 15.78 17.70 1.56
CA ASP A 17 16.18 18.44 0.37
C ASP A 17 16.80 17.58 -0.76
N VAL A 18 16.62 16.26 -0.70
CA VAL A 18 17.20 15.33 -1.71
C VAL A 18 16.68 15.57 -3.13
N ILE A 19 15.56 16.26 -3.29
CA ILE A 19 15.02 16.61 -4.60
C ILE A 19 15.96 17.46 -5.45
N GLU A 20 16.95 18.12 -4.85
CA GLU A 20 17.98 18.87 -5.58
C GLU A 20 18.80 17.96 -6.52
N GLU A 21 18.83 16.64 -6.27
CA GLU A 21 19.45 15.66 -7.17
C GLU A 21 18.58 15.32 -8.40
N LEU A 22 17.30 15.74 -8.44
CA LEU A 22 16.36 15.38 -9.50
C LEU A 22 16.90 15.71 -10.92
N PRO A 23 17.51 16.89 -11.20
CA PRO A 23 18.04 17.16 -12.53
C PRO A 23 19.14 16.18 -12.96
N ASP A 24 19.98 15.76 -12.05
CA ASP A 24 21.09 14.82 -12.36
C ASP A 24 20.55 13.40 -12.59
N VAL A 25 19.54 12.99 -11.83
CA VAL A 25 18.84 11.71 -12.04
C VAL A 25 18.16 11.70 -13.40
N MET A 26 17.42 12.76 -13.74
CA MET A 26 16.66 12.84 -14.98
C MET A 26 17.51 12.87 -16.25
N LYS A 27 18.81 13.22 -16.16
CA LYS A 27 19.75 13.14 -17.30
C LYS A 27 19.92 11.72 -17.86
N GLN A 28 19.61 10.68 -17.07
CA GLN A 28 19.70 9.27 -17.48
C GLN A 28 18.57 8.87 -18.42
N PHE A 29 17.50 9.66 -18.49
CA PHE A 29 16.32 9.44 -19.28
C PHE A 29 16.22 10.48 -20.40
N GLY A 30 15.22 10.37 -21.25
CA GLY A 30 14.98 11.35 -22.32
C GLY A 30 14.48 12.70 -21.81
N LYS A 31 14.03 13.55 -22.75
CA LYS A 31 13.63 14.94 -22.46
C LYS A 31 12.13 15.13 -22.27
N ARG A 32 11.30 14.17 -22.70
CA ARG A 32 9.84 14.26 -22.64
C ARG A 32 9.34 13.53 -21.43
N ILE A 33 8.80 14.28 -20.47
CA ILE A 33 8.36 13.80 -19.17
C ILE A 33 6.83 13.83 -19.13
N LEU A 34 6.21 12.74 -18.67
CA LEU A 34 4.86 12.80 -18.13
C LEU A 34 4.95 13.07 -16.63
N LEU A 35 4.48 14.21 -16.17
CA LEU A 35 4.34 14.54 -14.75
C LEU A 35 2.95 14.11 -14.27
N SER A 36 2.88 13.02 -13.53
CA SER A 36 1.63 12.49 -12.94
C SER A 36 1.50 12.89 -11.48
N TYR A 37 0.33 13.39 -11.07
CA TYR A 37 0.09 13.84 -9.70
C TYR A 37 -1.41 13.85 -9.34
N GLY A 38 -1.69 13.91 -8.02
CA GLY A 38 -3.07 13.94 -7.51
C GLY A 38 -3.70 15.33 -7.56
N SER A 39 -4.74 15.55 -6.75
CA SER A 39 -5.65 16.73 -6.78
C SER A 39 -5.06 18.06 -6.30
N GLY A 40 -3.73 18.21 -6.27
CA GLY A 40 -3.09 19.51 -6.06
C GLY A 40 -2.46 19.75 -4.69
N SER A 41 -2.32 18.71 -3.84
CA SER A 41 -1.55 18.81 -2.58
C SER A 41 -0.10 19.29 -2.84
N ILE A 42 0.55 18.78 -3.88
CA ILE A 42 1.91 19.16 -4.27
C ILE A 42 2.04 20.65 -4.66
N LYS A 43 0.97 21.28 -5.16
CA LYS A 43 0.92 22.71 -5.46
C LYS A 43 0.86 23.52 -4.18
N LYS A 44 0.08 23.09 -3.18
CA LYS A 44 -0.06 23.78 -1.89
C LYS A 44 1.25 23.82 -1.09
N ILE A 45 2.08 22.79 -1.19
CA ILE A 45 3.37 22.71 -0.50
C ILE A 45 4.54 23.27 -1.33
N GLY A 46 4.28 23.82 -2.52
CA GLY A 46 5.30 24.40 -3.41
C GLY A 46 6.16 23.37 -4.15
N LEU A 47 5.91 22.08 -3.97
CA LEU A 47 6.68 21.00 -4.61
C LEU A 47 6.50 21.00 -6.14
N TYR A 48 5.29 21.30 -6.62
CA TYR A 48 5.00 21.41 -8.04
C TYR A 48 5.90 22.46 -8.72
N ASP A 49 5.95 23.69 -8.16
CA ASP A 49 6.76 24.77 -8.72
C ASP A 49 8.25 24.44 -8.64
N LYS A 50 8.69 23.81 -7.56
CA LYS A 50 10.07 23.33 -7.39
C LYS A 50 10.46 22.32 -8.47
N VAL A 51 9.60 21.31 -8.74
CA VAL A 51 9.82 20.32 -9.80
C VAL A 51 9.90 21.00 -11.18
N LYS A 52 8.99 21.92 -11.48
CA LYS A 52 8.97 22.66 -12.76
C LYS A 52 10.23 23.51 -12.95
N ASP A 53 10.73 24.16 -11.88
CA ASP A 53 11.97 24.95 -11.94
C ASP A 53 13.21 24.07 -12.15
N LEU A 54 13.33 22.99 -11.40
CA LEU A 54 14.43 22.03 -11.54
C LEU A 54 14.48 21.39 -12.93
N LEU A 55 13.35 21.21 -13.58
CA LEU A 55 13.22 20.55 -14.88
C LEU A 55 12.82 21.51 -16.01
N LYS A 56 13.14 22.81 -15.91
CA LYS A 56 12.77 23.84 -16.90
C LYS A 56 13.31 23.60 -18.31
N ASP A 57 14.38 22.80 -18.44
CA ASP A 57 14.98 22.43 -19.73
C ASP A 57 14.40 21.11 -20.32
N TYR A 58 13.30 20.62 -19.77
CA TYR A 58 12.58 19.43 -20.23
C TYR A 58 11.20 19.78 -20.81
N GLU A 59 10.71 18.92 -21.69
CA GLU A 59 9.32 18.98 -22.18
C GLU A 59 8.42 18.24 -21.21
N ILE A 60 7.62 18.97 -20.43
CA ILE A 60 6.76 18.39 -19.41
C ILE A 60 5.31 18.41 -19.90
N TYR A 61 4.73 17.22 -20.00
CA TYR A 61 3.31 16.96 -20.19
C TYR A 61 2.71 16.56 -18.85
N GLU A 62 1.46 16.92 -18.57
CA GLU A 62 0.88 16.74 -17.23
C GLU A 62 -0.32 15.80 -17.26
N LEU A 63 -0.40 14.95 -16.22
CA LEU A 63 -1.57 14.16 -15.89
C LEU A 63 -1.94 14.48 -14.43
N PRO A 64 -2.78 15.52 -14.22
CA PRO A 64 -3.27 15.90 -12.90
C PRO A 64 -4.43 15.02 -12.45
N ASP A 65 -4.88 15.27 -11.21
CA ASP A 65 -6.15 14.80 -10.64
C ASP A 65 -6.32 13.28 -10.54
N ILE A 66 -5.20 12.54 -10.40
CA ILE A 66 -5.27 11.13 -10.09
C ILE A 66 -5.94 10.97 -8.72
N GLN A 67 -7.06 10.25 -8.70
CA GLN A 67 -7.90 10.07 -7.52
C GLN A 67 -7.31 9.03 -6.55
N PRO A 68 -7.64 9.09 -5.25
CA PRO A 68 -7.51 7.94 -4.36
C PRO A 68 -8.23 6.72 -4.95
N ASN A 69 -7.76 5.49 -4.65
CA ASN A 69 -8.20 4.27 -5.34
C ASN A 69 -8.16 4.49 -6.87
N PRO A 70 -6.96 4.56 -7.48
CA PRO A 70 -6.79 5.13 -8.82
C PRO A 70 -7.62 4.39 -9.86
N LYS A 71 -8.29 5.17 -10.70
CA LYS A 71 -9.29 4.65 -11.62
C LYS A 71 -8.64 4.29 -12.96
N TYR A 72 -9.05 3.14 -13.51
CA TYR A 72 -8.65 2.71 -14.84
C TYR A 72 -9.08 3.76 -15.90
N ASP A 73 -10.35 4.12 -15.90
CA ASP A 73 -10.91 5.21 -16.68
C ASP A 73 -11.32 6.36 -15.73
N PRO A 74 -10.84 7.60 -15.93
CA PRO A 74 -10.02 8.06 -17.07
C PRO A 74 -8.49 7.95 -16.84
N SER A 75 -8.01 7.81 -15.60
CA SER A 75 -6.63 8.17 -15.26
C SER A 75 -5.58 7.33 -16.01
N VAL A 76 -5.74 5.99 -16.04
CA VAL A 76 -4.78 5.12 -16.75
C VAL A 76 -4.88 5.34 -18.25
N LEU A 77 -6.10 5.39 -18.80
CA LEU A 77 -6.32 5.53 -20.24
C LEU A 77 -5.80 6.88 -20.78
N ASP A 78 -6.06 7.98 -20.07
CA ASP A 78 -5.55 9.30 -20.45
C ASP A 78 -4.02 9.35 -20.37
N GLY A 79 -3.43 8.79 -19.32
CA GLY A 79 -1.97 8.71 -19.18
C GLY A 79 -1.31 7.92 -20.31
N VAL A 80 -1.85 6.75 -20.64
CA VAL A 80 -1.39 5.93 -21.78
C VAL A 80 -1.48 6.68 -23.10
N LYS A 81 -2.60 7.36 -23.32
CA LYS A 81 -2.82 8.19 -24.53
C LYS A 81 -1.77 9.29 -24.63
N ILE A 82 -1.55 10.06 -23.55
CA ILE A 82 -0.53 11.13 -23.55
C ILE A 82 0.84 10.53 -23.83
N CYS A 83 1.20 9.41 -23.19
CA CYS A 83 2.50 8.76 -23.38
C CYS A 83 2.75 8.38 -24.85
N LYS A 84 1.76 7.80 -25.53
CA LYS A 84 1.84 7.40 -26.94
C LYS A 84 1.88 8.61 -27.88
N GLU A 85 0.95 9.58 -27.73
CA GLU A 85 0.87 10.75 -28.59
C GLU A 85 2.09 11.68 -28.49
N LYS A 86 2.64 11.83 -27.29
CA LYS A 86 3.77 12.72 -27.02
C LYS A 86 5.14 12.00 -27.04
N ASN A 87 5.14 10.69 -27.27
CA ASN A 87 6.35 9.87 -27.25
C ASN A 87 7.15 10.09 -25.96
N ILE A 88 6.49 9.94 -24.82
CA ILE A 88 7.09 10.16 -23.50
C ILE A 88 8.31 9.23 -23.29
N ASP A 89 9.37 9.79 -22.72
CA ASP A 89 10.62 9.06 -22.45
C ASP A 89 10.65 8.50 -21.03
N VAL A 90 10.02 9.19 -20.06
CA VAL A 90 10.02 8.84 -18.64
C VAL A 90 8.78 9.40 -17.95
N ILE A 91 8.26 8.72 -16.95
CA ILE A 91 7.18 9.23 -16.11
C ILE A 91 7.75 9.67 -14.78
N LEU A 92 7.44 10.91 -14.37
CA LEU A 92 7.74 11.45 -13.04
C LEU A 92 6.43 11.48 -12.22
N ALA A 93 6.32 10.56 -11.27
CA ALA A 93 5.19 10.49 -10.35
C ALA A 93 5.45 11.34 -9.11
N VAL A 94 4.57 12.28 -8.78
CA VAL A 94 4.70 13.13 -7.60
C VAL A 94 3.45 13.02 -6.75
N GLY A 95 3.50 12.20 -5.70
CA GLY A 95 2.30 11.93 -4.89
C GLY A 95 2.46 10.79 -3.89
N GLY A 96 1.36 10.20 -3.46
CA GLY A 96 1.29 8.99 -2.67
C GLY A 96 1.07 7.75 -3.54
N GLY A 97 0.81 6.60 -2.90
CA GLY A 97 0.66 5.29 -3.57
C GLY A 97 -0.30 5.30 -4.75
N SER A 98 -1.48 5.93 -4.64
CA SER A 98 -2.45 6.00 -5.74
C SER A 98 -1.87 6.62 -7.03
N VAL A 99 -1.00 7.62 -6.89
CA VAL A 99 -0.32 8.24 -8.04
C VAL A 99 0.68 7.27 -8.65
N LEU A 100 1.44 6.57 -7.81
CA LEU A 100 2.44 5.61 -8.24
C LEU A 100 1.79 4.39 -8.90
N ASP A 101 0.75 3.83 -8.30
CA ASP A 101 0.03 2.69 -8.83
C ASP A 101 -0.54 3.00 -10.23
N CYS A 102 -1.22 4.16 -10.36
CA CYS A 102 -1.67 4.64 -11.65
C CYS A 102 -0.52 4.79 -12.65
N THR A 103 0.60 5.36 -12.20
CA THR A 103 1.80 5.56 -13.03
C THR A 103 2.40 4.24 -13.53
N LYS A 104 2.46 3.21 -12.69
CA LYS A 104 2.93 1.88 -13.08
C LYS A 104 2.05 1.26 -14.17
N ALA A 105 0.71 1.35 -14.03
CA ALA A 105 -0.21 0.89 -15.06
C ALA A 105 -0.03 1.66 -16.39
N ILE A 106 0.16 2.97 -16.32
CA ILE A 106 0.46 3.82 -17.49
C ILE A 106 1.78 3.41 -18.13
N ALA A 107 2.82 3.17 -17.35
CA ALA A 107 4.15 2.83 -17.85
C ALA A 107 4.15 1.57 -18.70
N ALA A 108 3.48 0.51 -18.25
CA ALA A 108 3.29 -0.73 -19.00
C ALA A 108 2.33 -0.52 -20.19
N GLY A 109 1.19 0.11 -19.96
CA GLY A 109 0.16 0.36 -20.98
C GLY A 109 0.66 1.20 -22.15
N ALA A 110 1.58 2.13 -21.92
CA ALA A 110 2.19 2.97 -22.95
C ALA A 110 3.03 2.17 -23.96
N LYS A 111 3.52 1.00 -23.57
CA LYS A 111 4.32 0.07 -24.40
C LYS A 111 3.50 -1.11 -24.95
N TYR A 112 2.20 -1.12 -24.69
CA TYR A 112 1.29 -2.20 -25.13
C TYR A 112 0.26 -1.66 -26.14
N GLU A 113 0.00 -2.44 -27.21
CA GLU A 113 -0.92 -2.02 -28.29
C GLU A 113 -2.38 -2.46 -28.05
N GLY A 114 -2.63 -3.28 -27.01
CA GLY A 114 -3.96 -3.71 -26.61
C GLY A 114 -4.58 -2.83 -25.53
N ASP A 115 -5.62 -3.34 -24.90
CA ASP A 115 -6.24 -2.74 -23.70
C ASP A 115 -5.31 -2.88 -22.49
N PRO A 116 -4.85 -1.80 -21.83
CA PRO A 116 -4.00 -1.89 -20.63
C PRO A 116 -4.58 -2.76 -19.52
N TRP A 117 -5.91 -2.94 -19.47
CA TRP A 117 -6.56 -3.83 -18.51
C TRP A 117 -6.13 -5.30 -18.66
N ASP A 118 -5.74 -5.71 -19.85
CA ASP A 118 -5.21 -7.08 -20.08
C ASP A 118 -3.88 -7.33 -19.36
N LEU A 119 -3.09 -6.27 -19.13
CA LEU A 119 -1.85 -6.34 -18.35
C LEU A 119 -2.16 -6.44 -16.84
N ILE A 120 -3.12 -5.64 -16.37
CA ILE A 120 -3.55 -5.61 -14.96
C ILE A 120 -4.17 -6.95 -14.55
N THR A 121 -4.93 -7.58 -15.44
CA THR A 121 -5.59 -8.88 -15.19
C THR A 121 -4.76 -10.10 -15.61
N TYR A 122 -3.48 -9.90 -15.92
CA TYR A 122 -2.54 -10.95 -16.33
C TYR A 122 -2.96 -11.78 -17.56
N LYS A 123 -3.89 -11.30 -18.37
CA LYS A 123 -4.21 -11.94 -19.67
C LYS A 123 -3.02 -11.88 -20.63
N VAL A 124 -2.21 -10.84 -20.50
CA VAL A 124 -0.98 -10.63 -21.25
C VAL A 124 0.11 -10.17 -20.28
N LYS A 125 1.34 -10.66 -20.45
CA LYS A 125 2.50 -10.16 -19.69
C LYS A 125 3.09 -8.94 -20.39
N ALA A 126 3.48 -7.94 -19.59
CA ALA A 126 4.23 -6.81 -20.09
C ALA A 126 5.58 -7.26 -20.67
N LYS A 127 5.99 -6.67 -21.79
CA LYS A 127 7.31 -6.92 -22.41
C LYS A 127 8.26 -5.74 -22.18
N GLU A 128 7.72 -4.57 -22.03
CA GLU A 128 8.42 -3.31 -21.82
C GLU A 128 7.54 -2.39 -20.97
N ALA A 129 8.16 -1.46 -20.26
CA ALA A 129 7.50 -0.36 -19.58
C ALA A 129 8.32 0.92 -19.75
N LEU A 130 7.70 2.08 -19.61
CA LEU A 130 8.43 3.34 -19.48
C LEU A 130 9.15 3.37 -18.14
N PRO A 131 10.36 3.95 -18.05
CA PRO A 131 11.01 4.17 -16.77
C PRO A 131 10.19 5.12 -15.89
N ILE A 132 10.18 4.84 -14.59
CA ILE A 132 9.48 5.61 -13.56
C ILE A 132 10.50 6.23 -12.63
N VAL A 133 10.34 7.52 -12.35
CA VAL A 133 10.98 8.23 -11.24
C VAL A 133 9.86 8.77 -10.36
N ASP A 134 10.00 8.72 -9.06
CA ASP A 134 8.96 9.23 -8.17
C ASP A 134 9.48 10.12 -7.04
N ILE A 135 8.58 10.93 -6.52
CA ILE A 135 8.76 11.76 -5.32
C ILE A 135 7.58 11.50 -4.41
N ILE A 136 7.84 10.81 -3.31
CA ILE A 136 6.80 10.43 -2.36
C ILE A 136 6.37 11.61 -1.49
N THR A 137 5.07 11.79 -1.34
CA THR A 137 4.47 12.83 -0.48
C THR A 137 3.54 12.27 0.61
N LEU A 138 3.35 10.96 0.65
CA LEU A 138 2.53 10.27 1.66
C LEU A 138 3.13 8.88 1.93
N ALA A 139 3.46 8.61 3.18
CA ALA A 139 3.97 7.32 3.62
C ALA A 139 2.80 6.39 3.97
N ALA A 140 2.62 5.31 3.23
CA ALA A 140 1.59 4.28 3.40
C ALA A 140 1.96 2.98 2.66
N THR A 141 1.72 2.93 1.36
CA THR A 141 1.70 1.73 0.52
C THR A 141 3.06 1.06 0.28
N GLY A 142 4.17 1.83 0.32
CA GLY A 142 5.49 1.33 -0.10
C GLY A 142 5.65 1.18 -1.61
N SER A 143 4.70 1.66 -2.41
CA SER A 143 4.71 1.56 -3.88
C SER A 143 5.95 2.16 -4.54
N GLU A 144 6.65 3.05 -3.88
CA GLU A 144 7.93 3.62 -4.32
C GLU A 144 9.08 2.60 -4.32
N TYR A 145 8.90 1.45 -3.68
CA TYR A 145 9.97 0.46 -3.54
C TYR A 145 9.55 -0.97 -3.91
N ASP A 146 8.40 -1.12 -4.53
CA ASP A 146 7.88 -2.39 -5.05
C ASP A 146 7.53 -2.34 -6.54
N ALA A 147 7.14 -3.48 -7.11
CA ALA A 147 6.76 -3.64 -8.51
C ALA A 147 5.24 -3.71 -8.72
N GLY A 148 4.47 -3.56 -7.65
CA GLY A 148 3.02 -3.73 -7.65
C GLY A 148 2.25 -2.42 -7.69
N GLY A 149 0.96 -2.54 -7.83
CA GLY A 149 0.00 -1.46 -7.73
C GLY A 149 -1.42 -2.01 -7.74
N VAL A 150 -2.38 -1.15 -7.43
CA VAL A 150 -3.80 -1.51 -7.40
C VAL A 150 -4.60 -0.51 -8.23
N ILE A 151 -5.43 -1.00 -9.14
CA ILE A 151 -6.29 -0.15 -10.02
C ILE A 151 -7.75 -0.55 -9.84
N SER A 152 -8.60 0.47 -9.71
CA SER A 152 -10.06 0.30 -9.64
C SER A 152 -10.71 0.46 -11.01
N ARG A 153 -11.62 -0.45 -11.36
CA ARG A 153 -12.50 -0.36 -12.52
C ARG A 153 -13.95 -0.21 -12.04
N THR A 154 -14.46 1.00 -12.07
CA THR A 154 -15.76 1.35 -11.49
C THR A 154 -16.95 0.70 -12.20
N GLU A 155 -16.83 0.39 -13.49
CA GLU A 155 -17.89 -0.24 -14.27
C GLU A 155 -18.23 -1.67 -13.82
N THR A 156 -17.25 -2.36 -13.25
CA THR A 156 -17.36 -3.75 -12.83
C THR A 156 -17.23 -3.93 -11.31
N ASN A 157 -17.04 -2.85 -10.55
CA ASN A 157 -16.70 -2.83 -9.13
C ASN A 157 -15.46 -3.68 -8.80
N ASP A 158 -14.48 -3.69 -9.71
CA ASP A 158 -13.21 -4.36 -9.47
C ASP A 158 -12.19 -3.39 -8.88
N LYS A 159 -11.40 -3.87 -7.91
CA LYS A 159 -10.18 -3.25 -7.45
C LYS A 159 -9.13 -4.35 -7.42
N THR A 160 -8.20 -4.32 -8.38
CA THR A 160 -7.32 -5.44 -8.69
C THR A 160 -5.87 -5.07 -8.47
N GLY A 161 -5.18 -5.89 -7.68
CA GLY A 161 -3.73 -5.84 -7.52
C GLY A 161 -3.02 -6.43 -8.74
N TYR A 162 -1.93 -5.80 -9.15
CA TYR A 162 -1.07 -6.30 -10.24
C TYR A 162 0.40 -6.02 -9.92
N SER A 163 1.29 -6.81 -10.48
CA SER A 163 2.74 -6.65 -10.29
C SER A 163 3.50 -7.17 -11.49
N ASP A 164 4.56 -6.48 -11.88
CA ASP A 164 5.53 -6.96 -12.88
C ASP A 164 6.91 -6.37 -12.56
N PRO A 165 8.01 -7.15 -12.62
CA PRO A 165 9.36 -6.65 -12.36
C PRO A 165 9.79 -5.44 -13.18
N LEU A 166 9.16 -5.16 -14.32
CA LEU A 166 9.38 -3.99 -15.15
C LEU A 166 8.84 -2.69 -14.52
N LEU A 167 8.01 -2.78 -13.48
CA LEU A 167 7.29 -1.65 -12.87
C LEU A 167 7.98 -1.09 -11.62
N TYR A 168 9.09 -1.69 -11.19
CA TYR A 168 9.90 -1.05 -10.16
C TYR A 168 10.30 0.36 -10.61
N PRO A 169 10.07 1.40 -9.78
CA PRO A 169 10.64 2.71 -10.04
C PRO A 169 12.16 2.59 -10.21
N ALA A 170 12.73 3.32 -11.17
CA ALA A 170 14.18 3.36 -11.35
C ALA A 170 14.84 4.13 -10.20
N VAL A 171 14.21 5.23 -9.77
CA VAL A 171 14.68 6.07 -8.66
C VAL A 171 13.47 6.62 -7.91
N SER A 172 13.53 6.56 -6.58
CA SER A 172 12.50 7.11 -5.69
C SER A 172 13.11 8.10 -4.71
N PHE A 173 12.53 9.31 -4.64
CA PHE A 173 12.93 10.38 -3.74
C PHE A 173 12.02 10.38 -2.51
N LEU A 174 12.61 10.23 -1.34
CA LEU A 174 11.95 10.14 -0.05
C LEU A 174 12.43 11.27 0.85
N ASP A 175 11.74 12.42 0.83
CA ASP A 175 11.97 13.50 1.77
C ASP A 175 10.81 13.56 2.78
N PRO A 176 11.04 13.21 4.05
CA PRO A 176 10.01 13.25 5.10
C PRO A 176 9.31 14.59 5.24
N VAL A 177 9.95 15.70 4.84
CA VAL A 177 9.37 17.05 4.91
C VAL A 177 8.10 17.17 4.06
N TYR A 178 8.02 16.48 2.92
CA TYR A 178 6.83 16.49 2.07
C TYR A 178 5.61 15.82 2.71
N THR A 179 5.80 15.04 3.76
CA THR A 179 4.70 14.42 4.52
C THR A 179 4.15 15.30 5.65
N PHE A 180 4.77 16.44 5.97
CA PHE A 180 4.33 17.32 7.07
C PHE A 180 2.91 17.85 6.89
N SER A 181 2.50 18.08 5.64
CA SER A 181 1.17 18.59 5.28
C SER A 181 0.09 17.49 5.22
N VAL A 182 0.46 16.23 5.38
CA VAL A 182 -0.48 15.12 5.38
C VAL A 182 -1.42 15.22 6.58
N SER A 183 -2.73 15.12 6.34
CA SER A 183 -3.71 15.21 7.41
C SER A 183 -3.54 14.09 8.44
N LYS A 184 -3.99 14.33 9.68
CA LYS A 184 -3.99 13.32 10.75
C LYS A 184 -4.74 12.06 10.32
N LYS A 185 -5.87 12.21 9.63
CA LYS A 185 -6.65 11.10 9.08
C LYS A 185 -5.80 10.25 8.13
N GLN A 186 -5.14 10.87 7.15
CA GLN A 186 -4.30 10.15 6.18
C GLN A 186 -3.03 9.57 6.81
N THR A 187 -2.47 10.23 7.82
CA THR A 187 -1.33 9.68 8.57
C THR A 187 -1.72 8.41 9.33
N ALA A 188 -2.90 8.41 9.97
CA ALA A 188 -3.42 7.23 10.67
C ALA A 188 -3.74 6.09 9.69
N ALA A 189 -4.43 6.40 8.58
CA ALA A 189 -4.76 5.43 7.55
C ALA A 189 -3.49 4.81 6.91
N GLY A 190 -2.46 5.62 6.62
CA GLY A 190 -1.18 5.13 6.11
C GLY A 190 -0.44 4.22 7.10
N CYS A 191 -0.54 4.50 8.41
CA CYS A 191 -0.02 3.59 9.43
C CYS A 191 -0.75 2.25 9.42
N ALA A 192 -2.08 2.27 9.35
CA ALA A 192 -2.88 1.04 9.34
C ALA A 192 -2.60 0.19 8.10
N ASP A 193 -2.45 0.82 6.96
CA ASP A 193 -2.05 0.20 5.69
C ASP A 193 -0.69 -0.50 5.83
N ALA A 194 0.34 0.23 6.24
CA ALA A 194 1.68 -0.33 6.46
C ALA A 194 1.71 -1.46 7.52
N MET A 195 0.92 -1.34 8.60
CA MET A 195 0.79 -2.42 9.59
C MET A 195 0.14 -3.66 8.97
N ASN A 196 -0.85 -3.49 8.10
CA ASN A 196 -1.49 -4.62 7.42
C ASN A 196 -0.55 -5.30 6.42
N HIS A 197 0.25 -4.54 5.66
CA HIS A 197 1.32 -5.14 4.84
C HIS A 197 2.22 -6.04 5.67
N ILE A 198 2.56 -5.62 6.89
CA ILE A 198 3.39 -6.41 7.79
C ILE A 198 2.62 -7.61 8.36
N PHE A 199 1.38 -7.43 8.83
CA PHE A 199 0.57 -8.51 9.39
C PHE A 199 0.36 -9.63 8.38
N GLU A 200 0.06 -9.31 7.14
CA GLU A 200 -0.20 -10.29 6.08
C GLU A 200 1.07 -11.01 5.58
N GLN A 201 2.25 -10.61 6.04
CA GLN A 201 3.49 -11.35 5.88
C GLN A 201 3.93 -12.04 7.19
N TYR A 202 3.49 -11.51 8.34
CA TYR A 202 3.81 -12.06 9.65
C TYR A 202 2.96 -13.28 10.00
N PHE A 203 1.65 -13.23 9.77
CA PHE A 203 0.72 -14.33 10.03
C PHE A 203 0.75 -15.36 8.91
N CYS A 204 1.74 -16.25 8.97
CA CYS A 204 2.00 -17.33 8.03
C CYS A 204 2.43 -18.59 8.78
N GLU A 205 2.46 -19.74 8.10
CA GLU A 205 2.81 -21.03 8.71
C GLU A 205 4.29 -21.09 9.10
N ASP A 206 5.17 -20.85 8.11
CA ASP A 206 6.61 -20.87 8.31
C ASP A 206 7.20 -19.46 8.18
N SER A 207 7.96 -19.03 9.15
CA SER A 207 8.73 -17.80 9.11
C SER A 207 10.14 -17.98 9.66
N THR A 208 10.99 -16.98 9.45
CA THR A 208 12.33 -16.97 10.03
C THR A 208 12.39 -16.05 11.24
N LEU A 209 13.25 -16.38 12.21
CA LEU A 209 13.47 -15.53 13.38
C LEU A 209 13.91 -14.10 12.97
N LEU A 210 14.71 -13.99 11.90
CA LEU A 210 15.19 -12.71 11.40
C LEU A 210 14.03 -11.86 10.85
N ASN A 211 13.18 -12.45 10.01
CA ASN A 211 12.05 -11.73 9.41
C ASN A 211 11.02 -11.35 10.49
N ASP A 212 10.71 -12.25 11.41
CA ASP A 212 9.83 -11.93 12.53
C ASP A 212 10.35 -10.71 13.29
N GLY A 213 11.65 -10.68 13.64
CA GLY A 213 12.26 -9.56 14.34
C GLY A 213 12.23 -8.24 13.54
N PHE A 214 12.40 -8.28 12.23
CA PHE A 214 12.24 -7.10 11.36
C PHE A 214 10.80 -6.58 11.40
N MET A 215 9.82 -7.46 11.19
CA MET A 215 8.40 -7.10 11.20
C MET A 215 7.94 -6.60 12.57
N GLU A 216 8.34 -7.24 13.65
CA GLU A 216 8.04 -6.84 15.04
C GLU A 216 8.65 -5.46 15.37
N SER A 217 9.85 -5.17 14.89
CA SER A 217 10.50 -3.87 15.06
C SER A 217 9.79 -2.78 14.25
N ALA A 218 9.39 -3.07 13.01
CA ALA A 218 8.66 -2.14 12.16
C ALA A 218 7.26 -1.83 12.74
N LEU A 219 6.52 -2.82 13.24
CA LEU A 219 5.23 -2.63 13.92
C LEU A 219 5.36 -1.71 15.14
N LYS A 220 6.38 -1.94 15.99
CA LYS A 220 6.64 -1.06 17.15
C LYS A 220 7.01 0.35 16.73
N SER A 221 7.86 0.51 15.71
CA SER A 221 8.24 1.82 15.18
C SER A 221 7.03 2.57 14.62
N LEU A 222 6.17 1.91 13.83
CA LEU A 222 4.93 2.49 13.30
C LEU A 222 4.02 2.98 14.44
N MET A 223 3.76 2.13 15.44
CA MET A 223 2.88 2.50 16.56
C MET A 223 3.40 3.70 17.36
N ILE A 224 4.71 3.78 17.61
CA ILE A 224 5.33 4.86 18.36
C ILE A 224 5.35 6.15 17.55
N ASN A 225 5.83 6.08 16.31
CA ASN A 225 6.09 7.27 15.52
C ASN A 225 4.83 7.85 14.88
N THR A 226 3.80 7.03 14.59
CA THR A 226 2.50 7.55 14.18
C THR A 226 1.88 8.43 15.25
N LYS A 227 1.91 8.04 16.54
CA LYS A 227 1.42 8.90 17.64
C LYS A 227 2.15 10.23 17.69
N LYS A 228 3.49 10.22 17.57
CA LYS A 228 4.29 11.45 17.49
C LYS A 228 3.91 12.32 16.30
N CYS A 229 3.72 11.72 15.11
CA CYS A 229 3.28 12.46 13.92
C CYS A 229 1.89 13.07 14.09
N LEU A 230 0.98 12.42 14.83
CA LEU A 230 -0.35 12.95 15.13
C LEU A 230 -0.31 14.08 16.15
N GLU A 231 0.62 14.04 17.10
CA GLU A 231 0.86 15.11 18.06
C GLU A 231 1.58 16.29 17.42
N ASN A 232 2.67 16.04 16.71
CA ASN A 232 3.46 17.03 15.98
C ASN A 232 3.69 16.58 14.53
N PRO A 233 2.89 17.06 13.56
CA PRO A 233 3.00 16.69 12.16
C PRO A 233 4.37 17.01 11.51
N GLU A 234 5.14 17.93 12.10
CA GLU A 234 6.44 18.38 11.61
C GLU A 234 7.63 17.70 12.33
N ASP A 235 7.38 16.67 13.15
CA ASP A 235 8.46 15.86 13.71
C ASP A 235 9.16 15.06 12.61
N TYR A 236 10.27 15.61 12.15
CA TYR A 236 11.06 15.01 11.04
C TYR A 236 11.47 13.57 11.35
N THR A 237 11.94 13.29 12.56
CA THR A 237 12.40 11.95 12.92
C THR A 237 11.25 10.95 12.91
N ALA A 238 10.10 11.31 13.48
CA ALA A 238 8.92 10.45 13.47
C ALA A 238 8.40 10.20 12.05
N ARG A 239 8.37 11.24 11.20
CA ARG A 239 8.00 11.10 9.78
C ARG A 239 8.98 10.23 9.00
N ALA A 240 10.28 10.38 9.25
CA ALA A 240 11.33 9.58 8.62
C ALA A 240 11.22 8.09 8.99
N GLU A 241 11.03 7.79 10.27
CA GLU A 241 10.82 6.42 10.76
C GLU A 241 9.57 5.79 10.15
N MET A 242 8.45 6.52 10.17
CA MET A 242 7.21 6.06 9.57
C MET A 242 7.38 5.79 8.06
N MET A 243 8.02 6.72 7.33
CA MET A 243 8.27 6.58 5.89
C MET A 243 9.08 5.32 5.58
N LEU A 244 10.18 5.07 6.30
CA LEU A 244 11.00 3.87 6.08
C LEU A 244 10.22 2.58 6.36
N CYS A 245 9.43 2.53 7.44
CA CYS A 245 8.60 1.37 7.74
C CYS A 245 7.58 1.09 6.61
N CYS A 246 6.95 2.14 6.07
CA CYS A 246 6.02 2.02 4.94
C CYS A 246 6.76 1.54 3.68
N THR A 247 7.90 2.15 3.35
CA THR A 247 8.71 1.82 2.16
C THR A 247 9.11 0.34 2.11
N TYR A 248 9.42 -0.26 3.26
CA TYR A 248 9.77 -1.68 3.32
C TYR A 248 8.56 -2.60 3.42
N GLY A 249 7.37 -2.07 3.62
CA GLY A 249 6.16 -2.84 3.92
C GLY A 249 5.78 -3.84 2.85
N CYS A 250 5.89 -3.49 1.58
CA CYS A 250 5.35 -4.25 0.45
C CYS A 250 6.40 -4.75 -0.56
N ASN A 251 7.70 -4.51 -0.31
CA ASN A 251 8.75 -4.86 -1.27
C ASN A 251 9.22 -6.33 -1.21
N GLY A 252 8.63 -7.15 -0.35
CA GLY A 252 8.94 -8.56 -0.19
C GLY A 252 10.11 -8.87 0.75
N ILE A 253 10.81 -7.87 1.31
CA ILE A 253 11.96 -8.13 2.21
C ILE A 253 11.54 -8.85 3.51
N TYR A 254 10.33 -8.59 3.99
CA TYR A 254 9.81 -9.20 5.22
C TYR A 254 9.39 -10.65 5.05
N SER A 255 9.10 -11.10 3.82
CA SER A 255 8.63 -12.44 3.52
C SER A 255 9.71 -13.38 2.99
N LEU A 256 10.98 -12.94 2.92
CA LEU A 256 12.07 -13.76 2.38
C LEU A 256 12.23 -15.09 3.14
N GLY A 257 11.93 -16.19 2.47
CA GLY A 257 11.98 -17.52 3.05
C GLY A 257 10.81 -17.89 3.96
N ASN A 258 9.79 -17.03 4.09
CA ASN A 258 8.52 -17.35 4.74
C ASN A 258 7.62 -18.16 3.79
N SER A 259 6.60 -18.83 4.33
CA SER A 259 5.47 -19.32 3.55
C SER A 259 4.53 -18.17 3.17
N GLU A 260 3.76 -18.35 2.11
CA GLU A 260 2.75 -17.38 1.72
C GLU A 260 1.59 -17.35 2.73
N SER A 261 1.00 -16.17 2.92
CA SER A 261 -0.11 -15.94 3.84
C SER A 261 -1.47 -15.84 3.13
N GLY A 262 -1.48 -15.38 1.87
CA GLY A 262 -2.67 -15.22 1.02
C GLY A 262 -3.30 -13.81 1.05
N TRP A 263 -2.78 -12.84 1.80
CA TRP A 263 -3.23 -11.44 1.84
C TRP A 263 -4.74 -11.23 2.09
N PRO A 264 -5.32 -11.90 3.11
CA PRO A 264 -6.79 -11.93 3.29
C PRO A 264 -7.42 -10.59 3.63
N CYS A 265 -6.75 -9.73 4.41
CA CYS A 265 -7.31 -8.43 4.75
C CYS A 265 -7.34 -7.49 3.55
N HIS A 266 -6.30 -7.50 2.71
CA HIS A 266 -6.29 -6.72 1.47
C HIS A 266 -7.35 -7.22 0.49
N GLY A 267 -7.47 -8.53 0.29
CA GLY A 267 -8.51 -9.09 -0.59
C GLY A 267 -9.92 -8.69 -0.16
N MET A 268 -10.23 -8.75 1.15
CA MET A 268 -11.51 -8.30 1.68
C MET A 268 -11.70 -6.78 1.53
N GLU A 269 -10.66 -5.98 1.78
CA GLU A 269 -10.73 -4.52 1.70
C GLU A 269 -10.90 -4.03 0.26
N HIS A 270 -10.33 -4.72 -0.71
CA HIS A 270 -10.53 -4.39 -2.13
C HIS A 270 -12.01 -4.33 -2.50
N ALA A 271 -12.82 -5.28 -2.02
CA ALA A 271 -14.25 -5.23 -2.24
C ALA A 271 -14.91 -4.02 -1.54
N LEU A 272 -14.54 -3.72 -0.28
CA LEU A 272 -15.09 -2.54 0.41
C LEU A 272 -14.79 -1.23 -0.35
N SER A 273 -13.56 -1.04 -0.79
CA SER A 273 -13.17 0.14 -1.58
C SER A 273 -13.76 0.15 -2.98
N ALA A 274 -13.88 -1.01 -3.64
CA ALA A 274 -14.48 -1.09 -4.97
C ALA A 274 -15.96 -0.67 -4.97
N TYR A 275 -16.70 -1.07 -3.93
CA TYR A 275 -18.13 -0.84 -3.81
C TYR A 275 -18.51 0.50 -3.17
N TYR A 276 -17.66 1.05 -2.28
CA TYR A 276 -17.99 2.22 -1.45
C TYR A 276 -16.94 3.34 -1.51
N ASP A 277 -15.84 3.14 -2.23
CA ASP A 277 -14.73 4.11 -2.38
C ASP A 277 -14.20 4.69 -1.06
N ILE A 278 -14.10 3.84 -0.04
CA ILE A 278 -13.60 4.21 1.29
C ILE A 278 -12.08 4.42 1.30
N THR A 279 -11.56 5.02 2.35
CA THR A 279 -10.11 5.13 2.58
C THR A 279 -9.54 3.74 2.87
N HIS A 280 -8.61 3.26 2.03
CA HIS A 280 -8.05 1.91 2.09
C HIS A 280 -7.56 1.49 3.48
N GLY A 281 -6.68 2.28 4.11
CA GLY A 281 -6.18 1.96 5.44
C GLY A 281 -7.25 1.98 6.55
N GLU A 282 -8.36 2.72 6.40
CA GLU A 282 -9.50 2.65 7.31
C GLU A 282 -10.21 1.31 7.18
N GLY A 283 -10.46 0.86 5.94
CA GLY A 283 -11.06 -0.45 5.67
C GLY A 283 -10.22 -1.60 6.25
N LEU A 284 -8.91 -1.56 6.02
CA LEU A 284 -7.98 -2.53 6.59
C LEU A 284 -8.02 -2.56 8.12
N ALA A 285 -7.96 -1.40 8.78
CA ALA A 285 -8.00 -1.32 10.25
C ALA A 285 -9.29 -1.88 10.85
N ILE A 286 -10.43 -1.67 10.17
CA ILE A 286 -11.72 -2.21 10.59
C ILE A 286 -11.74 -3.74 10.51
N ILE A 287 -11.26 -4.31 9.41
CA ILE A 287 -11.33 -5.74 9.15
C ILE A 287 -10.33 -6.53 10.00
N THR A 288 -9.10 -6.04 10.12
CA THR A 288 -7.98 -6.82 10.63
C THR A 288 -8.20 -7.43 12.02
N PRO A 289 -8.68 -6.74 13.05
CA PRO A 289 -8.91 -7.37 14.35
C PRO A 289 -10.02 -8.43 14.32
N ARG A 290 -11.02 -8.31 13.43
CA ARG A 290 -12.09 -9.29 13.22
C ARG A 290 -11.57 -10.52 12.51
N TRP A 291 -10.79 -10.32 11.44
CA TRP A 291 -10.07 -11.40 10.79
C TRP A 291 -9.16 -12.15 11.77
N MET A 292 -8.33 -11.45 12.53
CA MET A 292 -7.46 -12.06 13.54
C MET A 292 -8.25 -12.93 14.53
N LYS A 293 -9.39 -12.43 15.01
CA LYS A 293 -10.28 -13.16 15.91
C LYS A 293 -10.88 -14.39 15.24
N HIS A 294 -11.33 -14.26 14.00
CA HIS A 294 -11.94 -15.35 13.22
C HIS A 294 -10.97 -16.52 12.99
N ILE A 295 -9.71 -16.22 12.68
CA ILE A 295 -8.71 -17.25 12.40
C ILE A 295 -8.02 -17.81 13.65
N LEU A 296 -8.29 -17.27 14.85
CA LEU A 296 -7.66 -17.73 16.09
C LEU A 296 -8.17 -19.13 16.48
N ASN A 297 -7.29 -20.12 16.44
CA ASN A 297 -7.57 -21.50 16.81
C ASN A 297 -6.27 -22.24 17.23
N GLU A 298 -6.37 -23.51 17.57
CA GLU A 298 -5.23 -24.32 18.01
C GLU A 298 -4.04 -24.39 17.03
N LYS A 299 -4.28 -24.20 15.72
CA LYS A 299 -3.22 -24.22 14.69
C LYS A 299 -2.52 -22.88 14.55
N THR A 300 -3.25 -21.79 14.77
CA THR A 300 -2.77 -20.43 14.51
C THR A 300 -2.29 -19.71 15.77
N VAL A 301 -2.71 -20.14 16.95
CA VAL A 301 -2.51 -19.43 18.23
C VAL A 301 -1.04 -19.11 18.53
N GLU A 302 -0.09 -19.97 18.16
CA GLU A 302 1.33 -19.75 18.44
C GLU A 302 1.90 -18.50 17.74
N ARG A 303 1.37 -18.15 16.55
CA ARG A 303 1.72 -16.90 15.86
C ARG A 303 1.21 -15.68 16.63
N PHE A 304 0.01 -15.77 17.18
CA PHE A 304 -0.57 -14.71 18.03
C PHE A 304 0.17 -14.56 19.36
N VAL A 305 0.60 -15.68 19.98
CA VAL A 305 1.43 -15.64 21.18
C VAL A 305 2.74 -14.88 20.91
N LYS A 306 3.45 -15.25 19.85
CA LYS A 306 4.67 -14.56 19.43
C LYS A 306 4.43 -13.06 19.20
N TYR A 307 3.38 -12.72 18.48
CA TYR A 307 2.98 -11.34 18.23
C TYR A 307 2.70 -10.58 19.53
N GLY A 308 1.89 -11.14 20.41
CA GLY A 308 1.53 -10.53 21.69
C GLY A 308 2.72 -10.29 22.60
N VAL A 309 3.59 -11.29 22.76
CA VAL A 309 4.79 -11.19 23.59
C VAL A 309 5.78 -10.19 23.00
N ASN A 310 6.12 -10.32 21.73
CA ASN A 310 7.21 -9.56 21.14
C ASN A 310 6.83 -8.11 20.78
N VAL A 311 5.58 -7.86 20.36
CA VAL A 311 5.15 -6.52 19.96
C VAL A 311 4.57 -5.73 21.12
N PHE A 312 3.73 -6.36 21.94
CA PHE A 312 3.03 -5.69 23.03
C PHE A 312 3.63 -5.95 24.42
N GLY A 313 4.59 -6.87 24.55
CA GLY A 313 5.20 -7.21 25.84
C GLY A 313 4.27 -7.94 26.80
N ILE A 314 3.29 -8.70 26.29
CA ILE A 314 2.38 -9.50 27.09
C ILE A 314 3.18 -10.62 27.76
N ASP A 315 2.87 -10.91 29.04
CA ASP A 315 3.60 -11.94 29.81
C ASP A 315 3.39 -13.33 29.20
N GLU A 316 4.49 -13.93 28.72
CA GLU A 316 4.51 -15.25 28.07
C GLU A 316 4.06 -16.42 28.97
N LYS A 317 3.97 -16.20 30.29
CA LYS A 317 3.54 -17.20 31.24
C LYS A 317 2.01 -17.38 31.31
N GLN A 318 1.27 -16.53 30.67
CA GLN A 318 -0.18 -16.63 30.61
C GLN A 318 -0.62 -17.76 29.68
N ASP A 319 -1.92 -18.11 29.74
CA ASP A 319 -2.52 -19.03 28.78
C ASP A 319 -2.38 -18.47 27.34
N LYS A 320 -2.06 -19.34 26.38
CA LYS A 320 -1.78 -18.96 25.00
C LYS A 320 -2.94 -18.25 24.29
N PHE A 321 -4.18 -18.67 24.55
CA PHE A 321 -5.35 -17.99 23.99
C PHE A 321 -5.59 -16.65 24.67
N ALA A 322 -5.34 -16.54 25.97
CA ALA A 322 -5.42 -15.27 26.67
C ALA A 322 -4.37 -14.26 26.15
N ILE A 323 -3.17 -14.69 25.81
CA ILE A 323 -2.16 -13.83 25.16
C ILE A 323 -2.65 -13.39 23.79
N ALA A 324 -3.16 -14.32 22.98
CA ALA A 324 -3.66 -14.05 21.64
C ALA A 324 -4.83 -13.03 21.64
N GLU A 325 -5.81 -13.24 22.51
CA GLU A 325 -6.95 -12.33 22.67
C GLU A 325 -6.51 -10.92 23.11
N GLN A 326 -5.57 -10.83 24.06
CA GLN A 326 -5.00 -9.55 24.48
C GLN A 326 -4.25 -8.86 23.35
N ALA A 327 -3.53 -9.59 22.50
CA ALA A 327 -2.81 -9.02 21.35
C ALA A 327 -3.79 -8.48 20.29
N ILE A 328 -4.88 -9.18 20.00
CA ILE A 328 -5.93 -8.74 19.10
C ILE A 328 -6.61 -7.48 19.63
N ASP A 329 -6.97 -7.47 20.91
CA ASP A 329 -7.56 -6.32 21.59
C ASP A 329 -6.61 -5.10 21.61
N ALA A 330 -5.32 -5.33 21.83
CA ALA A 330 -4.30 -4.28 21.78
C ALA A 330 -4.16 -3.67 20.37
N THR A 331 -4.28 -4.50 19.33
CA THR A 331 -4.30 -4.04 17.93
C THR A 331 -5.52 -3.16 17.64
N TYR A 332 -6.71 -3.61 18.05
CA TYR A 332 -7.94 -2.84 17.93
C TYR A 332 -7.83 -1.47 18.64
N LYS A 333 -7.41 -1.49 19.91
CA LYS A 333 -7.23 -0.28 20.73
C LYS A 333 -6.18 0.67 20.16
N PHE A 334 -5.14 0.13 19.53
CA PHE A 334 -4.16 0.98 18.86
C PHE A 334 -4.80 1.76 17.73
N PHE A 335 -5.53 1.12 16.81
CA PHE A 335 -6.22 1.79 15.71
C PHE A 335 -7.25 2.82 16.22
N GLU A 336 -8.04 2.45 17.23
CA GLU A 336 -8.95 3.39 17.88
C GLU A 336 -8.21 4.61 18.47
N SER A 337 -7.05 4.38 19.10
CA SER A 337 -6.24 5.45 19.74
C SER A 337 -5.65 6.47 18.76
N ILE A 338 -5.56 6.13 17.49
CA ILE A 338 -5.14 7.02 16.39
C ILE A 338 -6.33 7.57 15.59
N ASN A 339 -7.54 7.46 16.14
CA ASN A 339 -8.80 7.96 15.62
C ASN A 339 -9.22 7.36 14.26
N ILE A 340 -8.91 6.10 14.00
CA ILE A 340 -9.49 5.37 12.88
C ILE A 340 -10.91 4.91 13.28
N PRO A 341 -11.91 5.08 12.39
CA PRO A 341 -13.22 4.48 12.62
C PRO A 341 -13.09 2.95 12.67
N MET A 342 -13.73 2.33 13.67
CA MET A 342 -13.55 0.91 13.91
C MET A 342 -14.77 0.06 13.52
N HIS A 343 -15.75 0.65 12.83
CA HIS A 343 -16.93 -0.04 12.30
C HIS A 343 -17.22 0.38 10.87
N LEU A 344 -17.69 -0.56 10.05
CA LEU A 344 -18.08 -0.31 8.66
C LEU A 344 -19.17 0.76 8.54
N LYS A 345 -20.07 0.86 9.52
CA LYS A 345 -21.09 1.92 9.58
C LYS A 345 -20.49 3.32 9.63
N ASP A 346 -19.36 3.48 10.31
CA ASP A 346 -18.70 4.77 10.48
C ASP A 346 -18.12 5.31 9.17
N VAL A 347 -17.88 4.40 8.20
CA VAL A 347 -17.41 4.72 6.84
C VAL A 347 -18.52 4.59 5.78
N GLY A 348 -19.79 4.48 6.21
CA GLY A 348 -20.96 4.53 5.33
C GLY A 348 -21.36 3.19 4.71
N ILE A 349 -20.85 2.08 5.22
CA ILE A 349 -21.17 0.73 4.73
C ILE A 349 -22.23 0.11 5.64
N ASP A 350 -23.34 -0.36 5.03
CA ASP A 350 -24.43 -1.05 5.69
C ASP A 350 -24.47 -2.55 5.32
N GLU A 351 -25.42 -3.29 5.90
CA GLU A 351 -25.57 -4.75 5.73
C GLU A 351 -25.99 -5.17 4.30
N LYS A 352 -26.52 -4.25 3.48
CA LYS A 352 -27.24 -4.60 2.24
C LYS A 352 -26.44 -5.35 1.20
N ARG A 353 -25.14 -5.06 1.09
CA ARG A 353 -24.26 -5.63 0.05
C ARG A 353 -23.21 -6.58 0.60
N ILE A 354 -23.29 -6.98 1.87
CA ILE A 354 -22.26 -7.83 2.49
C ILE A 354 -22.14 -9.17 1.77
N ASP A 355 -23.26 -9.84 1.47
CA ASP A 355 -23.22 -11.14 0.79
C ASP A 355 -22.69 -11.01 -0.66
N GLU A 356 -23.03 -9.91 -1.35
CA GLU A 356 -22.51 -9.62 -2.69
C GLU A 356 -20.98 -9.41 -2.67
N MET A 357 -20.49 -8.62 -1.72
CA MET A 357 -19.06 -8.39 -1.55
C MET A 357 -18.31 -9.65 -1.13
N ALA A 358 -18.85 -10.42 -0.19
CA ALA A 358 -18.24 -11.67 0.26
C ALA A 358 -18.12 -12.69 -0.88
N LYS A 359 -19.14 -12.81 -1.71
CA LYS A 359 -19.10 -13.63 -2.91
C LYS A 359 -18.06 -13.14 -3.90
N HIS A 360 -18.01 -11.82 -4.16
CA HIS A 360 -17.02 -11.23 -5.06
C HIS A 360 -15.58 -11.54 -4.60
N VAL A 361 -15.29 -11.38 -3.30
CA VAL A 361 -13.97 -11.72 -2.73
C VAL A 361 -13.67 -13.21 -2.91
N ALA A 362 -14.61 -14.10 -2.57
CA ALA A 362 -14.41 -15.54 -2.68
C ALA A 362 -14.14 -16.01 -4.13
N GLU A 363 -14.73 -15.32 -5.12
CA GLU A 363 -14.55 -15.66 -6.54
C GLU A 363 -13.26 -15.10 -7.15
N ASN A 364 -12.64 -14.05 -6.58
CA ASN A 364 -11.57 -13.31 -7.24
C ASN A 364 -10.24 -13.22 -6.46
N GLU A 365 -10.24 -13.42 -5.13
CA GLU A 365 -9.05 -13.16 -4.30
C GLU A 365 -8.31 -14.43 -3.84
N GLY A 366 -8.82 -15.64 -4.13
CA GLY A 366 -8.14 -16.91 -3.85
C GLY A 366 -7.92 -17.20 -2.36
N LEU A 367 -8.77 -16.65 -1.47
CA LEU A 367 -8.58 -16.74 -0.02
C LEU A 367 -8.79 -18.14 0.56
N GLU A 368 -9.35 -19.07 -0.20
CA GLU A 368 -9.44 -20.50 0.13
C GLU A 368 -8.07 -21.20 0.17
N GLU A 369 -7.05 -20.62 -0.45
CA GLU A 369 -5.67 -21.10 -0.45
C GLU A 369 -4.78 -20.37 0.58
N ALA A 370 -5.32 -19.40 1.32
CA ALA A 370 -4.58 -18.67 2.35
C ALA A 370 -4.11 -19.59 3.50
N TRP A 371 -3.10 -19.16 4.26
CA TRP A 371 -2.64 -19.86 5.46
C TRP A 371 -3.75 -20.25 6.44
N ALA A 372 -4.69 -19.36 6.65
CA ALA A 372 -5.95 -19.64 7.35
C ALA A 372 -7.08 -19.44 6.32
N PRO A 373 -7.51 -20.52 5.64
CA PRO A 373 -8.45 -20.42 4.53
C PRO A 373 -9.77 -19.75 4.92
N LEU A 374 -10.27 -18.89 4.02
CA LEU A 374 -11.55 -18.21 4.16
C LEU A 374 -12.46 -18.55 2.98
N LEU A 375 -13.64 -19.04 3.27
CA LEU A 375 -14.72 -19.25 2.30
C LEU A 375 -15.68 -18.06 2.30
N GLU A 376 -16.56 -17.97 1.32
CA GLU A 376 -17.57 -16.90 1.20
C GLU A 376 -18.33 -16.65 2.53
N LYS A 377 -18.73 -17.71 3.24
CA LYS A 377 -19.42 -17.59 4.54
C LYS A 377 -18.57 -16.95 5.64
N ASP A 378 -17.26 -17.25 5.65
CA ASP A 378 -16.30 -16.74 6.64
C ASP A 378 -16.05 -15.25 6.39
N ILE A 379 -15.90 -14.87 5.13
CA ILE A 379 -15.78 -13.47 4.69
C ILE A 379 -17.02 -12.67 5.06
N ALA A 380 -18.21 -13.21 4.78
CA ALA A 380 -19.47 -12.57 5.14
C ALA A 380 -19.63 -12.39 6.66
N GLU A 381 -19.16 -13.35 7.46
CA GLU A 381 -19.17 -13.27 8.93
C GLU A 381 -18.23 -12.16 9.41
N ILE A 382 -16.98 -12.09 8.90
CA ILE A 382 -16.02 -11.04 9.23
C ILE A 382 -16.59 -9.66 8.89
N PHE A 383 -17.21 -9.48 7.73
CA PHE A 383 -17.87 -8.23 7.37
C PHE A 383 -19.02 -7.85 8.31
N ARG A 384 -19.87 -8.82 8.70
CA ARG A 384 -20.97 -8.59 9.66
C ARG A 384 -20.45 -8.22 11.05
N GLU A 385 -19.41 -8.88 11.53
CA GLU A 385 -18.77 -8.53 12.80
C GLU A 385 -18.09 -7.15 12.76
N SER A 386 -17.83 -6.64 11.56
CA SER A 386 -17.24 -5.32 11.33
C SER A 386 -18.26 -4.18 11.26
N LEU A 387 -19.59 -4.47 11.20
CA LEU A 387 -20.67 -3.47 11.24
C LEU A 387 -20.80 -2.86 12.65
#